data_bf37d079843fef0c08c84023eb6cfcd4
#
_entry.id   bf37d079843fef0c08c84023eb6cfcd4
#
_cell.length_a   1.000
_cell.length_b   1.000
_cell.length_c   1.000
_cell.angle_alpha   90.00
_cell.angle_beta   90.00
_cell.angle_gamma   90.00
#
_symmetry.space_group_name_H-M   'P 1'
#
loop_
_entity.id
_entity.type
_entity.pdbx_description
1 polymer ?
#
loop_
_entity_poly.entity_id
_entity_poly.type
_entity_poly.pdbx_seq_one_letter_code
_entity_poly.pdbx_strand_id
1 'polypeptide(L)'
;MTDPSNLFDTAMEALGNGDIDGLDLLRKSAEMGNAYAQNNYAMILYSGDLVDKDPESAFGWFRSAAEGGIDESQFHLGLEYYEGNMVDRDYREALKWFRVAAEQGYPAAQYYLGLCYYHGNGVFRDYGFAVRWFTLASDRGYSPATIALADAYMDLKNPDRNYKEAFRLYRNASEAGDERGYYKLGNCYYKGKGTPRNFIEASKCYRKGMEISKDTDCQYMLGIMYIKGEGVPKNHKIGISMVRDAAKEGNEEAKAYLMRLAGQNIIDIEDPAELMLEDTNTPDIIGGVKGAGGNKGIFSFLRRR
;
A
#
# COMPACT_ATOMS: atom_id res chain seq x y z
N MET A 1 -45.12 -5.16 3.29
CA MET A 1 -43.93 -4.81 2.54
C MET A 1 -42.73 -5.30 3.36
N THR A 2 -41.88 -6.13 2.81
CA THR A 2 -40.65 -6.58 3.49
C THR A 2 -39.75 -5.36 3.69
N ASP A 3 -39.34 -5.11 4.93
CA ASP A 3 -38.44 -4.02 5.28
C ASP A 3 -37.04 -4.28 4.65
N PRO A 4 -36.40 -3.30 3.97
CA PRO A 4 -35.07 -3.43 3.41
C PRO A 4 -34.03 -3.90 4.42
N SER A 5 -34.11 -3.47 5.67
CA SER A 5 -33.20 -3.87 6.74
C SER A 5 -33.35 -5.35 7.10
N ASN A 6 -34.60 -5.85 7.20
CA ASN A 6 -34.85 -7.27 7.44
C ASN A 6 -34.37 -8.15 6.29
N LEU A 7 -34.51 -7.69 5.04
CA LEU A 7 -33.95 -8.39 3.87
C LEU A 7 -32.42 -8.44 3.92
N PHE A 8 -31.80 -7.34 4.33
CA PHE A 8 -30.34 -7.29 4.50
C PHE A 8 -29.87 -8.29 5.55
N ASP A 9 -30.47 -8.27 6.75
CA ASP A 9 -30.10 -9.19 7.84
C ASP A 9 -30.26 -10.66 7.40
N THR A 10 -31.38 -11.00 6.73
CA THR A 10 -31.63 -12.36 6.21
C THR A 10 -30.60 -12.73 5.13
N ALA A 11 -30.27 -11.81 4.23
CA ALA A 11 -29.27 -12.04 3.20
C ALA A 11 -27.89 -12.33 3.80
N MET A 12 -27.50 -11.55 4.83
CA MET A 12 -26.23 -11.70 5.51
C MET A 12 -26.12 -13.00 6.29
N GLU A 13 -27.22 -13.46 6.89
CA GLU A 13 -27.29 -14.75 7.56
C GLU A 13 -27.17 -15.90 6.55
N ALA A 14 -27.91 -15.86 5.43
CA ALA A 14 -27.86 -16.85 4.37
C ALA A 14 -26.44 -16.96 3.76
N LEU A 15 -25.85 -15.83 3.36
CA LEU A 15 -24.49 -15.79 2.85
C LEU A 15 -23.48 -16.30 3.89
N GLY A 16 -23.69 -15.95 5.18
CA GLY A 16 -22.89 -16.41 6.31
C GLY A 16 -22.89 -17.92 6.50
N ASN A 17 -23.96 -18.58 6.10
CA ASN A 17 -24.12 -20.03 6.11
C ASN A 17 -23.68 -20.70 4.80
N GLY A 18 -23.19 -19.92 3.83
CA GLY A 18 -22.77 -20.42 2.51
C GLY A 18 -23.94 -20.62 1.52
N ASP A 19 -25.11 -20.09 1.84
CA ASP A 19 -26.27 -20.15 0.94
C ASP A 19 -26.23 -18.97 -0.05
N ILE A 20 -26.01 -19.32 -1.32
CA ILE A 20 -25.87 -18.34 -2.41
C ILE A 20 -27.19 -17.60 -2.72
N ASP A 21 -28.36 -18.16 -2.32
CA ASP A 21 -29.65 -17.49 -2.49
C ASP A 21 -29.74 -16.18 -1.68
N GLY A 22 -28.87 -16.03 -0.68
CA GLY A 22 -28.67 -14.79 0.05
C GLY A 22 -28.26 -13.61 -0.84
N LEU A 23 -27.61 -13.87 -1.99
CA LEU A 23 -27.21 -12.81 -2.93
C LEU A 23 -28.41 -12.10 -3.57
N ASP A 24 -29.46 -12.86 -3.92
CA ASP A 24 -30.68 -12.27 -4.49
C ASP A 24 -31.44 -11.41 -3.44
N LEU A 25 -31.41 -11.83 -2.19
CA LEU A 25 -31.97 -11.04 -1.08
C LEU A 25 -31.17 -9.75 -0.84
N LEU A 26 -29.84 -9.85 -0.89
CA LEU A 26 -28.92 -8.71 -0.76
C LEU A 26 -29.18 -7.69 -1.88
N ARG A 27 -29.27 -8.16 -3.13
CA ARG A 27 -29.58 -7.30 -4.27
C ARG A 27 -30.92 -6.60 -4.12
N LYS A 28 -31.97 -7.33 -3.74
CA LYS A 28 -33.30 -6.74 -3.49
C LYS A 28 -33.26 -5.68 -2.39
N SER A 29 -32.54 -5.93 -1.31
CA SER A 29 -32.37 -4.94 -0.24
C SER A 29 -31.63 -3.69 -0.73
N ALA A 30 -30.61 -3.85 -1.56
CA ALA A 30 -29.86 -2.76 -2.20
C ALA A 30 -30.75 -1.93 -3.14
N GLU A 31 -31.57 -2.61 -3.98
CA GLU A 31 -32.56 -1.98 -4.87
C GLU A 31 -33.63 -1.18 -4.10
N MET A 32 -33.95 -1.62 -2.89
CA MET A 32 -34.87 -0.92 -1.99
C MET A 32 -34.22 0.24 -1.20
N GLY A 33 -32.92 0.51 -1.43
CA GLY A 33 -32.21 1.67 -0.90
C GLY A 33 -31.50 1.44 0.43
N ASN A 34 -31.32 0.19 0.88
CA ASN A 34 -30.50 -0.08 2.05
C ASN A 34 -29.03 0.16 1.72
N ALA A 35 -28.43 1.18 2.33
CA ALA A 35 -27.05 1.60 2.01
C ALA A 35 -25.99 0.52 2.37
N TYR A 36 -26.20 -0.25 3.43
CA TYR A 36 -25.33 -1.37 3.78
C TYR A 36 -25.43 -2.50 2.76
N ALA A 37 -26.64 -2.80 2.28
CA ALA A 37 -26.83 -3.79 1.23
C ALA A 37 -26.16 -3.32 -0.09
N GLN A 38 -26.31 -2.05 -0.44
CA GLN A 38 -25.65 -1.45 -1.61
C GLN A 38 -24.12 -1.58 -1.52
N ASN A 39 -23.52 -1.27 -0.36
CA ASN A 39 -22.09 -1.42 -0.13
C ASN A 39 -21.63 -2.88 -0.28
N ASN A 40 -22.30 -3.81 0.39
CA ASN A 40 -21.92 -5.21 0.37
C ASN A 40 -22.09 -5.83 -1.03
N TYR A 41 -23.16 -5.48 -1.73
CA TYR A 41 -23.39 -5.92 -3.10
C TYR A 41 -22.33 -5.35 -4.06
N ALA A 42 -21.97 -4.07 -3.89
CA ALA A 42 -20.88 -3.44 -4.63
C ALA A 42 -19.53 -4.17 -4.39
N MET A 43 -19.21 -4.52 -3.14
CA MET A 43 -17.99 -5.26 -2.81
C MET A 43 -17.94 -6.65 -3.49
N ILE A 44 -19.06 -7.36 -3.53
CA ILE A 44 -19.16 -8.67 -4.19
C ILE A 44 -18.94 -8.54 -5.69
N LEU A 45 -19.56 -7.55 -6.33
CA LEU A 45 -19.36 -7.28 -7.77
C LEU A 45 -17.92 -6.83 -8.07
N TYR A 46 -17.33 -6.05 -7.18
CA TYR A 46 -15.95 -5.55 -7.35
C TYR A 46 -14.90 -6.65 -7.18
N SER A 47 -15.08 -7.53 -6.20
CA SER A 47 -14.15 -8.64 -5.95
C SER A 47 -14.30 -9.78 -6.94
N GLY A 48 -15.52 -10.09 -7.35
CA GLY A 48 -15.84 -11.25 -8.17
C GLY A 48 -15.86 -12.57 -7.39
N ASP A 49 -16.02 -12.53 -6.06
CA ASP A 49 -15.90 -13.72 -5.21
C ASP A 49 -17.09 -14.68 -5.32
N LEU A 50 -18.29 -14.16 -5.53
CA LEU A 50 -19.54 -14.94 -5.62
C LEU A 50 -20.21 -14.86 -7.00
N VAL A 51 -19.85 -13.88 -7.80
CA VAL A 51 -20.37 -13.61 -9.15
C VAL A 51 -19.21 -13.16 -10.04
N ASP A 52 -19.41 -13.15 -11.34
CA ASP A 52 -18.44 -12.56 -12.25
C ASP A 52 -18.16 -11.10 -11.88
N LYS A 53 -16.89 -10.73 -11.93
CA LYS A 53 -16.43 -9.39 -11.60
C LYS A 53 -17.08 -8.36 -12.53
N ASP A 54 -17.81 -7.40 -11.95
CA ASP A 54 -18.45 -6.28 -12.65
C ASP A 54 -18.14 -4.95 -11.92
N PRO A 55 -16.97 -4.35 -12.20
CA PRO A 55 -16.56 -3.10 -11.55
C PRO A 55 -17.47 -1.93 -11.92
N GLU A 56 -18.03 -1.91 -13.14
CA GLU A 56 -18.91 -0.83 -13.60
C GLU A 56 -20.20 -0.77 -12.78
N SER A 57 -20.87 -1.89 -12.62
CA SER A 57 -22.05 -1.97 -11.75
C SER A 57 -21.67 -1.70 -10.28
N ALA A 58 -20.53 -2.22 -9.81
CA ALA A 58 -20.04 -1.96 -8.46
C ALA A 58 -19.87 -0.47 -8.17
N PHE A 59 -19.32 0.29 -9.12
CA PHE A 59 -19.15 1.74 -8.99
C PHE A 59 -20.50 2.46 -8.79
N GLY A 60 -21.52 2.06 -9.54
CA GLY A 60 -22.88 2.61 -9.36
C GLY A 60 -23.45 2.36 -7.96
N TRP A 61 -23.25 1.16 -7.44
CA TRP A 61 -23.68 0.79 -6.09
C TRP A 61 -22.83 1.47 -5.00
N PHE A 62 -21.50 1.57 -5.17
CA PHE A 62 -20.67 2.35 -4.26
C PHE A 62 -21.11 3.81 -4.17
N ARG A 63 -21.47 4.43 -5.31
CA ARG A 63 -21.98 5.80 -5.32
C ARG A 63 -23.24 5.91 -4.49
N SER A 64 -24.23 5.03 -4.70
CA SER A 64 -25.48 5.04 -3.96
C SER A 64 -25.25 4.84 -2.46
N ALA A 65 -24.39 3.90 -2.08
CA ALA A 65 -24.06 3.65 -0.68
C ALA A 65 -23.27 4.80 -0.03
N ALA A 66 -22.36 5.44 -0.80
CA ALA A 66 -21.61 6.62 -0.34
C ALA A 66 -22.52 7.82 -0.08
N GLU A 67 -23.50 8.06 -0.94
CA GLU A 67 -24.56 9.05 -0.74
C GLU A 67 -25.44 8.69 0.47
N GLY A 68 -25.63 7.39 0.74
CA GLY A 68 -26.27 6.85 1.94
C GLY A 68 -25.43 6.93 3.21
N GLY A 69 -24.20 7.44 3.14
CA GLY A 69 -23.34 7.72 4.29
C GLY A 69 -22.36 6.61 4.67
N ILE A 70 -22.24 5.53 3.90
CA ILE A 70 -21.30 4.42 4.19
C ILE A 70 -19.86 4.86 3.92
N ASP A 71 -19.05 4.88 4.95
CA ASP A 71 -17.66 5.36 4.94
C ASP A 71 -16.74 4.53 4.01
N GLU A 72 -16.92 3.22 3.97
CA GLU A 72 -16.20 2.32 3.07
C GLU A 72 -16.52 2.64 1.60
N SER A 73 -17.81 2.84 1.26
CA SER A 73 -18.22 3.23 -0.09
C SER A 73 -17.73 4.62 -0.47
N GLN A 74 -17.73 5.56 0.46
CA GLN A 74 -17.17 6.90 0.26
C GLN A 74 -15.66 6.81 -0.04
N PHE A 75 -14.94 5.95 0.66
CA PHE A 75 -13.53 5.70 0.38
C PHE A 75 -13.34 5.11 -1.02
N HIS A 76 -14.09 4.08 -1.41
CA HIS A 76 -14.01 3.47 -2.74
C HIS A 76 -14.33 4.47 -3.86
N LEU A 77 -15.36 5.29 -3.68
CA LEU A 77 -15.70 6.34 -4.63
C LEU A 77 -14.57 7.38 -4.74
N GLY A 78 -13.98 7.78 -3.61
CA GLY A 78 -12.81 8.64 -3.57
C GLY A 78 -11.61 8.03 -4.30
N LEU A 79 -11.39 6.71 -4.16
CA LEU A 79 -10.30 5.99 -4.81
C LEU A 79 -10.46 5.97 -6.33
N GLU A 80 -11.66 5.75 -6.85
CA GLU A 80 -11.93 5.77 -8.28
C GLU A 80 -11.63 7.14 -8.90
N TYR A 81 -12.02 8.24 -8.24
CA TYR A 81 -11.64 9.59 -8.67
C TYR A 81 -10.14 9.87 -8.52
N TYR A 82 -9.47 9.24 -7.54
CA TYR A 82 -8.04 9.43 -7.32
C TYR A 82 -7.20 8.70 -8.37
N GLU A 83 -7.56 7.47 -8.72
CA GLU A 83 -6.85 6.63 -9.68
C GLU A 83 -7.29 6.89 -11.12
N GLY A 84 -8.55 7.20 -11.34
CA GLY A 84 -9.10 7.46 -12.67
C GLY A 84 -9.33 6.19 -13.49
N ASN A 85 -9.70 5.06 -12.85
CA ASN A 85 -9.88 3.79 -13.54
C ASN A 85 -11.22 3.69 -14.27
N MET A 86 -12.32 4.09 -13.58
CA MET A 86 -13.69 4.00 -14.09
C MET A 86 -14.27 5.37 -14.48
N VAL A 87 -13.70 6.43 -13.93
CA VAL A 87 -14.06 7.82 -14.21
C VAL A 87 -12.79 8.62 -14.46
N ASP A 88 -12.90 9.75 -15.11
CA ASP A 88 -11.77 10.65 -15.26
C ASP A 88 -11.19 11.04 -13.89
N ARG A 89 -9.87 11.02 -13.80
CA ARG A 89 -9.17 11.38 -12.57
C ARG A 89 -9.52 12.79 -12.13
N ASP A 90 -10.06 12.91 -10.93
CA ASP A 90 -10.36 14.21 -10.30
C ASP A 90 -9.94 14.18 -8.81
N TYR A 91 -8.75 14.72 -8.54
CA TYR A 91 -8.24 14.81 -7.18
C TYR A 91 -9.07 15.70 -6.24
N ARG A 92 -9.89 16.63 -6.77
CA ARG A 92 -10.77 17.47 -5.95
C ARG A 92 -11.98 16.69 -5.48
N GLU A 93 -12.58 15.90 -6.38
CA GLU A 93 -13.68 15.00 -6.02
C GLU A 93 -13.16 13.89 -5.09
N ALA A 94 -12.01 13.28 -5.39
CA ALA A 94 -11.37 12.31 -4.51
C ALA A 94 -11.17 12.87 -3.08
N LEU A 95 -10.63 14.08 -2.97
CA LEU A 95 -10.40 14.75 -1.69
C LEU A 95 -11.68 14.95 -0.89
N LYS A 96 -12.80 15.29 -1.54
CA LYS A 96 -14.10 15.45 -0.87
C LYS A 96 -14.56 14.14 -0.24
N TRP A 97 -14.54 13.07 -1.04
CA TRP A 97 -14.98 11.76 -0.58
C TRP A 97 -14.07 11.17 0.49
N PHE A 98 -12.74 11.28 0.32
CA PHE A 98 -11.80 10.87 1.35
C PHE A 98 -12.01 11.64 2.66
N ARG A 99 -12.31 12.95 2.59
CA ARG A 99 -12.56 13.76 3.79
C ARG A 99 -13.79 13.27 4.54
N VAL A 100 -14.89 13.04 3.84
CA VAL A 100 -16.13 12.58 4.48
C VAL A 100 -15.92 11.22 5.18
N ALA A 101 -15.28 10.26 4.51
CA ALA A 101 -14.97 8.96 5.10
C ALA A 101 -13.93 9.06 6.24
N ALA A 102 -12.91 9.93 6.11
CA ALA A 102 -11.89 10.13 7.12
C ALA A 102 -12.44 10.74 8.41
N GLU A 103 -13.37 11.68 8.29
CA GLU A 103 -14.09 12.30 9.42
C GLU A 103 -14.96 11.29 10.17
N GLN A 104 -15.52 10.29 9.50
CA GLN A 104 -16.19 9.15 10.12
C GLN A 104 -15.21 8.16 10.78
N GLY A 105 -13.91 8.31 10.51
CA GLY A 105 -12.86 7.53 11.12
C GLY A 105 -12.37 6.35 10.28
N TYR A 106 -12.70 6.26 9.00
CA TYR A 106 -12.23 5.19 8.11
C TYR A 106 -10.71 5.30 7.89
N PRO A 107 -9.89 4.33 8.37
CA PRO A 107 -8.44 4.52 8.43
C PRO A 107 -7.78 4.65 7.05
N ALA A 108 -8.26 3.90 6.05
CA ALA A 108 -7.73 4.03 4.69
C ALA A 108 -8.03 5.41 4.09
N ALA A 109 -9.22 5.97 4.32
CA ALA A 109 -9.56 7.32 3.87
C ALA A 109 -8.70 8.38 4.57
N GLN A 110 -8.42 8.23 5.87
CA GLN A 110 -7.50 9.10 6.60
C GLN A 110 -6.09 9.07 5.97
N TYR A 111 -5.60 7.89 5.62
CA TYR A 111 -4.32 7.74 4.94
C TYR A 111 -4.31 8.43 3.58
N TYR A 112 -5.31 8.19 2.72
CA TYR A 112 -5.38 8.81 1.40
C TYR A 112 -5.59 10.33 1.46
N LEU A 113 -6.36 10.82 2.43
CA LEU A 113 -6.48 12.25 2.71
C LEU A 113 -5.12 12.85 3.12
N GLY A 114 -4.36 12.12 3.95
CA GLY A 114 -2.98 12.46 4.29
C GLY A 114 -2.09 12.53 3.05
N LEU A 115 -2.19 11.58 2.11
CA LEU A 115 -1.47 11.59 0.84
C LEU A 115 -1.84 12.81 -0.03
N CYS A 116 -3.13 13.18 -0.08
CA CYS A 116 -3.57 14.37 -0.79
C CYS A 116 -2.87 15.63 -0.27
N TYR A 117 -2.79 15.81 1.04
CA TYR A 117 -2.07 16.94 1.63
C TYR A 117 -0.55 16.83 1.47
N TYR A 118 0.01 15.62 1.55
CA TYR A 118 1.45 15.40 1.40
C TYR A 118 1.95 15.72 -0.01
N HIS A 119 1.20 15.32 -1.04
CA HIS A 119 1.55 15.54 -2.45
C HIS A 119 0.99 16.85 -3.02
N GLY A 120 -0.09 17.39 -2.44
CA GLY A 120 -0.82 18.52 -2.98
C GLY A 120 -1.84 18.12 -4.06
N ASN A 121 -2.40 16.91 -3.95
CA ASN A 121 -3.38 16.37 -4.89
C ASN A 121 -4.79 16.93 -4.56
N GLY A 122 -5.33 17.76 -5.43
CA GLY A 122 -6.63 18.42 -5.23
C GLY A 122 -6.66 19.50 -4.15
N VAL A 123 -5.56 19.73 -3.45
CA VAL A 123 -5.40 20.71 -2.36
C VAL A 123 -3.97 21.25 -2.35
N PHE A 124 -3.73 22.39 -1.75
CA PHE A 124 -2.35 22.86 -1.51
C PHE A 124 -1.61 21.89 -0.57
N ARG A 125 -0.33 21.65 -0.89
CA ARG A 125 0.53 20.80 -0.06
C ARG A 125 0.64 21.36 1.36
N ASP A 126 0.41 20.49 2.33
CA ASP A 126 0.53 20.82 3.75
C ASP A 126 1.01 19.59 4.54
N TYR A 127 2.27 19.63 4.96
CA TYR A 127 2.87 18.53 5.72
C TYR A 127 2.25 18.38 7.12
N GLY A 128 1.83 19.46 7.75
CA GLY A 128 1.19 19.44 9.07
C GLY A 128 -0.14 18.69 9.03
N PHE A 129 -0.99 18.98 8.04
CA PHE A 129 -2.23 18.23 7.84
C PHE A 129 -1.96 16.79 7.44
N ALA A 130 -0.97 16.51 6.58
CA ALA A 130 -0.59 15.15 6.20
C ALA A 130 -0.18 14.32 7.44
N VAL A 131 0.71 14.85 8.28
CA VAL A 131 1.15 14.20 9.51
C VAL A 131 -0.02 13.91 10.45
N ARG A 132 -0.95 14.87 10.61
CA ARG A 132 -2.16 14.65 11.45
C ARG A 132 -3.01 13.48 10.96
N TRP A 133 -3.31 13.44 9.67
CA TRP A 133 -4.14 12.37 9.10
C TRP A 133 -3.44 11.02 9.10
N PHE A 134 -2.13 10.97 8.79
CA PHE A 134 -1.34 9.74 8.91
C PHE A 134 -1.28 9.24 10.36
N THR A 135 -1.16 10.15 11.34
CA THR A 135 -1.19 9.77 12.76
C THR A 135 -2.52 9.12 13.13
N LEU A 136 -3.65 9.72 12.76
CA LEU A 136 -4.97 9.16 13.05
C LEU A 136 -5.16 7.77 12.44
N ALA A 137 -4.72 7.55 11.21
CA ALA A 137 -4.78 6.25 10.55
C ALA A 137 -3.83 5.22 11.19
N SER A 138 -2.60 5.65 11.54
CA SER A 138 -1.60 4.82 12.21
C SER A 138 -2.06 4.36 13.60
N ASP A 139 -2.66 5.25 14.38
CA ASP A 139 -3.19 4.96 15.72
C ASP A 139 -4.34 3.95 15.68
N ARG A 140 -5.03 3.84 14.53
CA ARG A 140 -6.04 2.81 14.25
C ARG A 140 -5.45 1.50 13.68
N GLY A 141 -4.14 1.38 13.64
CA GLY A 141 -3.43 0.19 13.16
C GLY A 141 -3.35 0.06 11.65
N TYR A 142 -3.58 1.14 10.89
CA TYR A 142 -3.41 1.12 9.44
C TYR A 142 -1.92 1.22 9.09
N SER A 143 -1.27 0.09 8.86
CA SER A 143 0.18 -0.01 8.66
C SER A 143 0.74 0.88 7.54
N PRO A 144 0.07 1.06 6.37
CA PRO A 144 0.54 1.99 5.35
C PRO A 144 0.71 3.42 5.88
N ALA A 145 -0.16 3.86 6.79
CA ALA A 145 -0.07 5.20 7.37
C ALA A 145 1.12 5.35 8.32
N THR A 146 1.50 4.30 9.05
CA THR A 146 2.69 4.33 9.91
C THR A 146 3.95 4.58 9.09
N ILE A 147 4.10 3.93 7.94
CA ILE A 147 5.22 4.15 7.02
C ILE A 147 5.16 5.54 6.41
N ALA A 148 3.99 6.00 5.95
CA ALA A 148 3.83 7.33 5.36
C ALA A 148 4.10 8.45 6.38
N LEU A 149 3.70 8.27 7.64
CA LEU A 149 4.01 9.18 8.74
C LEU A 149 5.53 9.27 8.96
N ALA A 150 6.21 8.13 8.97
CA ALA A 150 7.65 8.09 9.10
C ALA A 150 8.35 8.74 7.90
N ASP A 151 7.88 8.49 6.67
CA ASP A 151 8.38 9.13 5.46
C ASP A 151 8.17 10.66 5.51
N ALA A 152 7.02 11.12 6.00
CA ALA A 152 6.75 12.55 6.17
C ALA A 152 7.72 13.21 7.18
N TYR A 153 8.07 12.53 8.27
CA TYR A 153 9.08 13.01 9.22
C TYR A 153 10.52 12.92 8.67
N MET A 154 10.77 12.12 7.64
CA MET A 154 12.07 12.03 6.95
C MET A 154 12.23 13.07 5.85
N ASP A 155 11.12 13.62 5.31
CA ASP A 155 11.16 14.55 4.18
C ASP A 155 11.87 15.86 4.56
N LEU A 156 12.86 16.24 3.76
CA LEU A 156 13.60 17.48 3.94
C LEU A 156 12.76 18.74 3.72
N LYS A 157 11.66 18.62 2.99
CA LYS A 157 10.71 19.71 2.71
C LYS A 157 9.72 19.94 3.86
N ASN A 158 9.59 18.95 4.76
CA ASN A 158 8.75 19.08 5.93
C ASN A 158 9.46 19.97 6.98
N PRO A 159 8.88 21.13 7.35
CA PRO A 159 9.47 21.99 8.39
C PRO A 159 9.54 21.30 9.77
N ASP A 160 8.59 20.38 10.03
CA ASP A 160 8.48 19.64 11.29
C ASP A 160 9.19 18.27 11.23
N ARG A 161 10.16 18.09 10.31
CA ARG A 161 10.89 16.83 10.17
C ARG A 161 11.48 16.35 11.50
N ASN A 162 11.33 15.07 11.78
CA ASN A 162 11.78 14.45 13.02
C ASN A 162 12.36 13.06 12.76
N TYR A 163 13.66 12.98 12.53
CA TYR A 163 14.35 11.73 12.23
C TYR A 163 14.26 10.70 13.37
N LYS A 164 14.18 11.12 14.64
CA LYS A 164 14.06 10.20 15.78
C LYS A 164 12.68 9.54 15.77
N GLU A 165 11.65 10.30 15.51
CA GLU A 165 10.29 9.80 15.42
C GLU A 165 10.12 8.89 14.21
N ALA A 166 10.65 9.28 13.04
CA ALA A 166 10.66 8.43 11.85
C ALA A 166 11.34 7.07 12.12
N PHE A 167 12.51 7.08 12.76
CA PHE A 167 13.21 5.86 13.15
C PHE A 167 12.34 4.97 14.07
N ARG A 168 11.68 5.57 15.08
CA ARG A 168 10.79 4.84 15.99
C ARG A 168 9.64 4.18 15.24
N LEU A 169 9.02 4.90 14.31
CA LEU A 169 7.89 4.42 13.51
C LEU A 169 8.31 3.29 12.56
N TYR A 170 9.44 3.41 11.84
CA TYR A 170 9.96 2.33 11.01
C TYR A 170 10.29 1.08 11.82
N ARG A 171 10.85 1.25 13.02
CA ARG A 171 11.12 0.13 13.92
C ARG A 171 9.82 -0.55 14.33
N ASN A 172 8.82 0.20 14.77
CA ASN A 172 7.52 -0.35 15.15
C ASN A 172 6.87 -1.10 13.98
N ALA A 173 6.90 -0.53 12.77
CA ALA A 173 6.37 -1.17 11.57
C ALA A 173 7.10 -2.49 11.26
N SER A 174 8.43 -2.52 11.36
CA SER A 174 9.22 -3.73 11.13
C SER A 174 8.99 -4.80 12.20
N GLU A 175 8.83 -4.41 13.48
CA GLU A 175 8.49 -5.31 14.59
C GLU A 175 7.06 -5.87 14.47
N ALA A 176 6.14 -5.11 13.89
CA ALA A 176 4.80 -5.56 13.54
C ALA A 176 4.75 -6.46 12.28
N GLY A 177 5.88 -6.68 11.63
CA GLY A 177 5.99 -7.55 10.45
C GLY A 177 5.70 -6.84 9.11
N ASP A 178 5.60 -5.50 9.09
CA ASP A 178 5.50 -4.77 7.83
C ASP A 178 6.84 -4.81 7.10
N GLU A 179 6.87 -5.51 5.97
CA GLU A 179 8.08 -5.73 5.18
C GLU A 179 8.74 -4.43 4.71
N ARG A 180 7.95 -3.38 4.39
CA ARG A 180 8.44 -2.07 3.97
C ARG A 180 9.26 -1.37 5.06
N GLY A 181 8.99 -1.69 6.32
CA GLY A 181 9.71 -1.16 7.49
C GLY A 181 11.17 -1.54 7.50
N TYR A 182 11.53 -2.76 7.05
CA TYR A 182 12.91 -3.25 7.14
C TYR A 182 13.89 -2.46 6.30
N TYR A 183 13.57 -2.16 5.05
CA TYR A 183 14.41 -1.33 4.17
C TYR A 183 14.60 0.07 4.76
N LYS A 184 13.51 0.70 5.17
CA LYS A 184 13.53 2.06 5.76
C LYS A 184 14.33 2.11 7.07
N LEU A 185 14.13 1.14 7.95
CA LEU A 185 14.87 1.00 9.20
C LEU A 185 16.36 0.76 8.95
N GLY A 186 16.69 -0.14 8.01
CA GLY A 186 18.06 -0.39 7.57
C GLY A 186 18.75 0.88 7.09
N ASN A 187 18.07 1.69 6.29
CA ASN A 187 18.56 2.99 5.84
C ASN A 187 18.79 3.98 6.99
N CYS A 188 17.96 3.96 8.03
CA CYS A 188 18.17 4.79 9.22
C CYS A 188 19.48 4.41 9.93
N TYR A 189 19.72 3.13 10.15
CA TYR A 189 20.98 2.66 10.72
C TYR A 189 22.19 2.91 9.81
N TYR A 190 22.05 2.68 8.51
CA TYR A 190 23.14 2.87 7.54
C TYR A 190 23.58 4.33 7.42
N LYS A 191 22.62 5.27 7.40
CA LYS A 191 22.87 6.71 7.23
C LYS A 191 23.02 7.45 8.57
N GLY A 192 22.69 6.83 9.70
CA GLY A 192 22.68 7.48 11.02
C GLY A 192 21.57 8.51 11.15
N LYS A 193 20.38 8.25 10.57
CA LYS A 193 19.24 9.16 10.66
C LYS A 193 18.29 8.74 11.78
N GLY A 194 18.13 9.58 12.78
CA GLY A 194 17.29 9.29 13.95
C GLY A 194 17.93 8.34 14.98
N THR A 195 19.07 7.74 14.64
CA THR A 195 19.86 6.84 15.48
C THR A 195 21.34 7.00 15.12
N PRO A 196 22.31 6.67 16.00
CA PRO A 196 23.71 6.54 15.62
C PRO A 196 23.87 5.54 14.46
N ARG A 197 24.80 5.83 13.54
CA ARG A 197 25.11 4.93 12.44
C ARG A 197 25.59 3.58 12.96
N ASN A 198 24.97 2.50 12.44
CA ASN A 198 25.30 1.14 12.82
C ASN A 198 25.13 0.19 11.62
N PHE A 199 26.23 -0.12 10.96
CA PHE A 199 26.24 -0.98 9.78
C PHE A 199 25.84 -2.43 10.10
N ILE A 200 26.12 -2.93 11.31
CA ILE A 200 25.74 -4.29 11.71
C ILE A 200 24.22 -4.39 11.78
N GLU A 201 23.55 -3.47 12.46
CA GLU A 201 22.09 -3.45 12.52
C GLU A 201 21.46 -3.18 11.14
N ALA A 202 22.06 -2.31 10.32
CA ALA A 202 21.61 -2.11 8.94
C ALA A 202 21.62 -3.42 8.14
N SER A 203 22.71 -4.20 8.22
CA SER A 203 22.83 -5.47 7.51
C SER A 203 21.80 -6.51 7.97
N LYS A 204 21.47 -6.52 9.26
CA LYS A 204 20.41 -7.39 9.81
C LYS A 204 19.02 -7.01 9.26
N CYS A 205 18.73 -5.72 9.22
CA CYS A 205 17.46 -5.23 8.68
C CYS A 205 17.31 -5.59 7.19
N TYR A 206 18.32 -5.31 6.36
CA TYR A 206 18.27 -5.64 4.94
C TYR A 206 18.17 -7.14 4.68
N ARG A 207 18.90 -7.97 5.45
CA ARG A 207 18.78 -9.42 5.34
C ARG A 207 17.36 -9.89 5.65
N LYS A 208 16.76 -9.36 6.70
CA LYS A 208 15.41 -9.74 7.10
C LYS A 208 14.36 -9.29 6.09
N GLY A 209 14.48 -8.08 5.51
CA GLY A 209 13.62 -7.62 4.40
C GLY A 209 13.73 -8.52 3.19
N MET A 210 14.94 -8.90 2.79
CA MET A 210 15.17 -9.83 1.68
C MET A 210 14.58 -11.23 1.95
N GLU A 211 14.70 -11.76 3.20
CA GLU A 211 14.17 -13.07 3.57
C GLU A 211 12.64 -13.13 3.58
N ILE A 212 11.97 -12.05 4.00
CA ILE A 212 10.51 -12.02 4.17
C ILE A 212 9.79 -11.70 2.85
N SER A 213 10.25 -10.69 2.12
CA SER A 213 9.53 -10.14 0.96
C SER A 213 10.30 -10.24 -0.35
N LYS A 214 11.51 -10.82 -0.34
CA LYS A 214 12.44 -10.78 -1.49
C LYS A 214 12.68 -9.34 -1.98
N ASP A 215 12.70 -8.37 -1.06
CA ASP A 215 12.86 -6.96 -1.34
C ASP A 215 14.20 -6.70 -2.06
N THR A 216 14.10 -6.27 -3.31
CA THR A 216 15.27 -6.04 -4.18
C THR A 216 16.10 -4.85 -3.72
N ASP A 217 15.51 -3.86 -3.05
CA ASP A 217 16.24 -2.73 -2.46
C ASP A 217 17.09 -3.19 -1.27
N CYS A 218 16.52 -4.07 -0.43
CA CYS A 218 17.26 -4.72 0.65
C CYS A 218 18.41 -5.58 0.10
N GLN A 219 18.17 -6.35 -0.96
CA GLN A 219 19.17 -7.18 -1.61
C GLN A 219 20.29 -6.34 -2.21
N TYR A 220 19.97 -5.27 -2.91
CA TYR A 220 20.92 -4.32 -3.44
C TYR A 220 21.80 -3.71 -2.35
N MET A 221 21.18 -3.17 -1.30
CA MET A 221 21.91 -2.54 -0.20
C MET A 221 22.81 -3.52 0.54
N LEU A 222 22.36 -4.75 0.78
CA LEU A 222 23.19 -5.79 1.40
C LEU A 222 24.36 -6.17 0.48
N GLY A 223 24.13 -6.25 -0.83
CA GLY A 223 25.20 -6.45 -1.84
C GLY A 223 26.26 -5.35 -1.77
N ILE A 224 25.86 -4.09 -1.72
CA ILE A 224 26.76 -2.93 -1.54
C ILE A 224 27.56 -3.05 -0.24
N MET A 225 26.94 -3.49 0.85
CA MET A 225 27.61 -3.68 2.13
C MET A 225 28.69 -4.77 2.06
N TYR A 226 28.43 -5.88 1.36
CA TYR A 226 29.45 -6.91 1.10
C TYR A 226 30.60 -6.40 0.23
N ILE A 227 30.34 -5.58 -0.79
CA ILE A 227 31.37 -4.98 -1.65
C ILE A 227 32.30 -4.09 -0.81
N LYS A 228 31.73 -3.29 0.09
CA LYS A 228 32.48 -2.33 0.90
C LYS A 228 33.08 -2.93 2.17
N GLY A 229 32.50 -4.00 2.71
CA GLY A 229 32.86 -4.56 4.02
C GLY A 229 32.25 -3.76 5.19
N GLU A 230 31.09 -3.17 4.99
CA GLU A 230 30.40 -2.36 5.99
C GLU A 230 29.40 -3.22 6.79
N GLY A 231 29.70 -3.50 8.05
CA GLY A 231 28.85 -4.32 8.94
C GLY A 231 28.78 -5.82 8.61
N VAL A 232 29.43 -6.23 7.53
CA VAL A 232 29.61 -7.61 7.08
C VAL A 232 31.05 -7.81 6.60
N PRO A 233 31.59 -9.04 6.63
CA PRO A 233 32.91 -9.33 6.05
C PRO A 233 32.95 -8.96 4.56
N LYS A 234 33.99 -8.23 4.14
CA LYS A 234 34.13 -7.82 2.75
C LYS A 234 34.20 -9.02 1.82
N ASN A 235 33.30 -9.07 0.82
CA ASN A 235 33.27 -10.12 -0.17
C ASN A 235 32.68 -9.59 -1.50
N HIS A 236 33.58 -9.19 -2.41
CA HIS A 236 33.19 -8.63 -3.71
C HIS A 236 32.34 -9.60 -4.53
N LYS A 237 32.68 -10.90 -4.54
CA LYS A 237 31.98 -11.91 -5.34
C LYS A 237 30.51 -12.05 -4.91
N ILE A 238 30.29 -12.20 -3.60
CA ILE A 238 28.93 -12.27 -3.05
C ILE A 238 28.19 -10.95 -3.31
N GLY A 239 28.84 -9.81 -3.05
CA GLY A 239 28.21 -8.50 -3.23
C GLY A 239 27.79 -8.24 -4.68
N ILE A 240 28.65 -8.50 -5.65
CA ILE A 240 28.32 -8.34 -7.09
C ILE A 240 27.21 -9.32 -7.51
N SER A 241 27.22 -10.56 -7.05
CA SER A 241 26.13 -11.51 -7.33
C SER A 241 24.79 -10.98 -6.82
N MET A 242 24.72 -10.52 -5.56
CA MET A 242 23.49 -9.96 -4.99
C MET A 242 22.98 -8.74 -5.76
N VAL A 243 23.90 -7.85 -6.18
CA VAL A 243 23.52 -6.67 -7.00
C VAL A 243 23.01 -7.08 -8.38
N ARG A 244 23.61 -8.11 -9.02
CA ARG A 244 23.12 -8.64 -10.31
C ARG A 244 21.73 -9.26 -10.16
N ASP A 245 21.51 -10.04 -9.11
CA ASP A 245 20.23 -10.67 -8.87
C ASP A 245 19.14 -9.60 -8.63
N ALA A 246 19.41 -8.57 -7.82
CA ALA A 246 18.50 -7.45 -7.64
C ALA A 246 18.20 -6.70 -8.96
N ALA A 247 19.22 -6.50 -9.81
CA ALA A 247 19.06 -5.85 -11.10
C ALA A 247 18.18 -6.68 -12.07
N LYS A 248 18.36 -8.01 -12.09
CA LYS A 248 17.52 -8.93 -12.88
C LYS A 248 16.05 -8.92 -12.42
N GLU A 249 15.82 -8.72 -11.14
CA GLU A 249 14.47 -8.60 -10.55
C GLU A 249 13.90 -7.16 -10.64
N GLY A 250 14.53 -6.29 -11.45
CA GLY A 250 13.98 -4.96 -11.78
C GLY A 250 14.49 -3.80 -10.92
N ASN A 251 15.47 -4.01 -10.01
CA ASN A 251 15.98 -2.91 -9.19
C ASN A 251 16.81 -1.93 -10.03
N GLU A 252 16.30 -0.73 -10.26
CA GLU A 252 16.91 0.29 -11.11
C GLU A 252 18.24 0.84 -10.55
N GLU A 253 18.35 0.96 -9.21
CA GLU A 253 19.60 1.40 -8.57
C GLU A 253 20.71 0.36 -8.75
N ALA A 254 20.36 -0.93 -8.68
CA ALA A 254 21.26 -2.03 -8.93
C ALA A 254 21.72 -2.06 -10.40
N LYS A 255 20.80 -1.90 -11.37
CA LYS A 255 21.10 -1.76 -12.79
C LYS A 255 22.08 -0.61 -13.04
N ALA A 256 21.75 0.58 -12.54
CA ALA A 256 22.60 1.76 -12.68
C ALA A 256 24.00 1.56 -12.06
N TYR A 257 24.08 0.87 -10.92
CA TYR A 257 25.34 0.57 -10.26
C TYR A 257 26.21 -0.37 -11.13
N LEU A 258 25.64 -1.43 -11.68
CA LEU A 258 26.36 -2.37 -12.55
C LEU A 258 26.84 -1.71 -13.84
N MET A 259 26.00 -0.90 -14.50
CA MET A 259 26.39 -0.13 -15.68
C MET A 259 27.59 0.79 -15.41
N ARG A 260 27.60 1.43 -14.24
CA ARG A 260 28.74 2.27 -13.85
C ARG A 260 30.02 1.45 -13.67
N LEU A 261 29.95 0.28 -13.05
CA LEU A 261 31.11 -0.61 -12.89
C LEU A 261 31.63 -1.15 -14.22
N ALA A 262 30.73 -1.52 -15.13
CA ALA A 262 31.10 -1.95 -16.48
C ALA A 262 31.78 -0.82 -17.28
N GLY A 263 31.21 0.39 -17.24
CA GLY A 263 31.83 1.56 -17.89
C GLY A 263 33.19 1.94 -17.31
N GLN A 264 33.55 1.46 -16.12
CA GLN A 264 34.88 1.60 -15.51
C GLN A 264 35.80 0.38 -15.74
N ASN A 265 35.39 -0.60 -16.55
CA ASN A 265 36.09 -1.88 -16.78
C ASN A 265 36.39 -2.67 -15.48
N ILE A 266 35.55 -2.52 -14.47
CA ILE A 266 35.68 -3.22 -13.16
C ILE A 266 35.03 -4.59 -13.19
N ILE A 267 33.98 -4.75 -14.00
CA ILE A 267 33.28 -6.01 -14.24
C ILE A 267 32.99 -6.19 -15.73
N ASP A 268 33.07 -7.43 -16.20
CA ASP A 268 32.52 -7.83 -17.50
C ASP A 268 31.01 -8.07 -17.30
N ILE A 269 30.21 -7.35 -18.06
CA ILE A 269 28.79 -7.67 -18.26
C ILE A 269 28.76 -8.43 -19.58
N GLU A 270 28.50 -9.75 -19.51
CA GLU A 270 28.49 -10.62 -20.70
C GLU A 270 27.46 -10.18 -21.74
N ASP A 271 26.38 -9.50 -21.31
CA ASP A 271 25.46 -8.76 -22.19
C ASP A 271 24.79 -7.57 -21.45
N PRO A 272 25.11 -6.31 -21.77
CA PRO A 272 24.37 -5.15 -21.28
C PRO A 272 22.89 -5.16 -21.69
N ALA A 273 22.54 -5.87 -22.78
CA ALA A 273 21.16 -6.01 -23.22
C ALA A 273 20.35 -6.95 -22.31
N GLU A 274 20.96 -7.94 -21.64
CA GLU A 274 20.25 -8.76 -20.63
C GLU A 274 19.76 -7.94 -19.44
N LEU A 275 20.38 -6.81 -19.14
CA LEU A 275 19.91 -5.88 -18.10
C LEU A 275 18.79 -4.93 -18.58
N MET A 276 18.58 -4.87 -19.92
CA MET A 276 17.57 -4.00 -20.54
C MET A 276 16.38 -4.77 -21.13
N LEU A 277 16.45 -6.10 -21.23
CA LEU A 277 15.42 -6.91 -21.89
C LEU A 277 14.39 -7.40 -20.88
N GLU A 278 13.51 -6.51 -20.37
CA GLU A 278 12.18 -6.92 -19.94
C GLU A 278 11.21 -5.74 -19.77
N ASP A 279 11.28 -4.73 -20.65
CA ASP A 279 10.33 -3.63 -20.63
C ASP A 279 9.38 -3.58 -21.83
N THR A 280 9.14 -4.72 -22.51
CA THR A 280 8.24 -4.73 -23.68
C THR A 280 6.98 -5.57 -23.52
N ASN A 281 6.63 -6.05 -22.31
CA ASN A 281 5.35 -6.77 -22.13
C ASN A 281 4.81 -6.72 -20.70
N THR A 282 4.74 -5.56 -20.09
CA THR A 282 3.78 -5.34 -19.01
C THR A 282 2.77 -4.29 -19.48
N PRO A 283 1.47 -4.63 -19.57
CA PRO A 283 0.47 -3.59 -19.58
C PRO A 283 0.62 -2.81 -18.27
N ASP A 284 0.49 -1.48 -18.34
CA ASP A 284 0.46 -0.58 -17.21
C ASP A 284 -0.49 -1.12 -16.13
N ILE A 285 0.04 -1.91 -15.22
CA ILE A 285 -0.62 -2.21 -13.96
C ILE A 285 0.05 -1.31 -12.94
N ILE A 286 -0.45 -0.09 -12.86
CA ILE A 286 -0.26 0.78 -11.71
C ILE A 286 -0.57 -0.07 -10.49
N GLY A 287 0.44 -0.22 -9.63
CA GLY A 287 0.43 -1.13 -8.51
C GLY A 287 -0.77 -0.96 -7.59
N GLY A 288 -1.79 -1.77 -7.84
CA GLY A 288 -2.77 -2.07 -6.83
C GLY A 288 -2.05 -2.74 -5.67
N VAL A 289 -2.24 -2.21 -4.48
CA VAL A 289 -1.84 -2.84 -3.23
C VAL A 289 -2.41 -4.26 -3.25
N LYS A 290 -1.59 -5.26 -3.58
CA LYS A 290 -1.95 -6.65 -3.32
C LYS A 290 -2.02 -6.79 -1.81
N GLY A 291 -3.24 -6.68 -1.29
CA GLY A 291 -3.54 -7.08 0.07
C GLY A 291 -2.95 -8.46 0.30
N ALA A 292 -2.23 -8.63 1.38
CA ALA A 292 -1.77 -9.93 1.85
C ALA A 292 -3.00 -10.84 2.00
N GLY A 293 -3.27 -11.63 0.97
CA GLY A 293 -4.28 -12.66 0.93
C GLY A 293 -3.85 -13.84 1.78
N GLY A 294 -3.98 -13.72 3.08
CA GLY A 294 -4.21 -14.87 3.93
C GLY A 294 -5.67 -15.27 3.76
N ASN A 295 -5.91 -16.42 3.17
CA ASN A 295 -7.19 -17.06 2.98
C ASN A 295 -7.91 -17.25 4.34
N LYS A 296 -8.59 -16.21 4.81
CA LYS A 296 -9.58 -16.25 5.90
C LYS A 296 -10.86 -15.71 5.34
N GLY A 297 -11.75 -16.62 5.14
CA GLY A 297 -13.05 -16.59 4.52
C GLY A 297 -13.76 -15.24 4.42
N ILE A 298 -14.46 -15.12 3.32
CA ILE A 298 -15.46 -14.18 2.85
C ILE A 298 -16.28 -13.49 3.98
N PHE A 299 -16.31 -14.06 5.16
CA PHE A 299 -17.16 -13.67 6.29
C PHE A 299 -16.56 -12.64 7.24
N SER A 300 -15.33 -12.16 7.04
CA SER A 300 -14.79 -11.10 7.91
C SER A 300 -15.40 -9.72 7.62
N PHE A 301 -15.91 -9.50 6.40
CA PHE A 301 -16.61 -8.27 6.02
C PHE A 301 -18.02 -8.17 6.58
N LEU A 302 -18.66 -9.32 6.85
CA LEU A 302 -20.06 -9.41 7.24
C LEU A 302 -20.33 -9.13 8.72
N ARG A 303 -19.35 -8.66 9.52
CA ARG A 303 -19.45 -8.50 10.99
C ARG A 303 -19.35 -7.07 11.50
N ARG A 304 -19.77 -6.07 10.78
CA ARG A 304 -19.84 -4.72 11.37
C ARG A 304 -21.29 -4.20 11.31
N ARG A 305 -21.94 -4.23 12.45
CA ARG A 305 -23.00 -3.28 12.84
C ARG A 305 -22.35 -2.03 13.38
#